data_735fa5e62682ad2a59e7c63c86b94481
#
_entry.id   735fa5e62682ad2a59e7c63c86b94481
#
_cell.length_a   1.000
_cell.length_b   1.000
_cell.length_c   1.000
_cell.angle_alpha   90.00
_cell.angle_beta   90.00
_cell.angle_gamma   90.00
#
_symmetry.space_group_name_H-M   'P 1'
#
loop_
_entity.id
_entity.type
_entity.pdbx_description
1 polymer ?
#
loop_
_entity_poly.entity_id
_entity_poly.type
_entity_poly.pdbx_seq_one_letter_code
_entity_poly.pdbx_strand_id
1 'polypeptide(L)'
;VSRSMALSQLLPDVALPQDAQVSGLVMDSRTVAPGDAFVAIAGFGAHGLGFVEQARANGATAVLFEPPAPDGMPVPADAIAVPGLRARLGVMADQFHGRPSHAMRMVGVTGTNGKTSTVQLLAQALTLLGTPTGTLGTLGVGLYGAAVPTGFTTPLVLPTHALLAQLRDEGAQAVAMEVSSHALDQGRVDAVHFDVAVFTNLTRDHLDYHGDMAQYGAAKAKLFTRAGLKSAVVNLDDAFGRTLFASLDPALHAVGVSSRAHADARVSAQALQLDHNGINFALNIQGEVHPVHSPLLGRFNVDNLLAVAGALWALDIVPAQIATVLGQLQPIHGRMNRLGGAHGAPLVVVDYAHTPDALEQALSSLRSHAQDRLICVFGCGGERDSGKRPQMAAIAELNADVAIVTDDNPRGEDGDVIVADILRGFARPDAAIVQRDRAVAIHQAIGMASASDIVLIAGKGHEPYQEVAGVRHAFDDAIVAAQALLPRTVLGVRP
;
A
#
# COMPACT_ATOMS: atom_id res chain seq x y z
N VAL A 1 14.19 -20.74 15.57
CA VAL A 1 14.62 -20.83 16.98
C VAL A 1 13.64 -19.95 17.77
N SER A 2 12.85 -20.57 18.70
CA SER A 2 11.98 -19.80 19.59
C SER A 2 12.85 -18.91 20.47
N ARG A 3 12.72 -17.58 20.32
CA ARG A 3 13.40 -16.63 21.20
C ARG A 3 12.72 -16.63 22.55
N SER A 4 13.51 -16.59 23.61
CA SER A 4 13.02 -16.37 24.96
C SER A 4 13.85 -15.29 25.61
N MET A 5 13.21 -14.39 26.39
CA MET A 5 13.87 -13.27 27.04
C MET A 5 13.26 -13.05 28.42
N ALA A 6 14.10 -12.76 29.43
CA ALA A 6 13.63 -12.42 30.75
C ALA A 6 12.91 -11.05 30.75
N LEU A 7 11.81 -10.92 31.48
CA LEU A 7 11.09 -9.65 31.60
C LEU A 7 11.95 -8.52 32.18
N SER A 8 12.89 -8.83 33.08
CA SER A 8 13.85 -7.86 33.61
C SER A 8 14.75 -7.24 32.56
N GLN A 9 15.02 -7.92 31.45
CA GLN A 9 15.76 -7.36 30.31
C GLN A 9 14.90 -6.37 29.51
N LEU A 10 13.59 -6.65 29.37
CA LEU A 10 12.65 -5.77 28.65
C LEU A 10 12.20 -4.57 29.49
N LEU A 11 12.14 -4.73 30.81
CA LEU A 11 11.60 -3.78 31.79
C LEU A 11 12.56 -3.61 32.97
N PRO A 12 13.80 -3.12 32.74
CA PRO A 12 14.83 -3.08 33.79
C PRO A 12 14.53 -2.11 34.93
N ASP A 13 13.62 -1.18 34.74
CA ASP A 13 13.19 -0.15 35.71
C ASP A 13 11.86 -0.47 36.38
N VAL A 14 11.27 -1.64 36.12
CA VAL A 14 9.98 -2.07 36.68
C VAL A 14 10.21 -3.15 37.73
N ALA A 15 9.59 -3.00 38.88
CA ALA A 15 9.59 -4.04 39.91
C ALA A 15 8.77 -5.24 39.44
N LEU A 16 9.41 -6.37 39.28
CA LEU A 16 8.78 -7.62 38.81
C LEU A 16 8.52 -8.53 40.02
N PRO A 17 7.29 -9.02 40.22
CA PRO A 17 7.02 -10.03 41.25
C PRO A 17 7.81 -11.33 41.04
N GLN A 18 8.01 -11.68 39.77
CA GLN A 18 8.81 -12.79 39.29
C GLN A 18 9.45 -12.43 37.97
N ASP A 19 10.73 -12.74 37.79
CA ASP A 19 11.43 -12.55 36.51
C ASP A 19 11.13 -13.72 35.56
N ALA A 20 9.97 -13.63 34.90
CA ALA A 20 9.51 -14.67 33.98
C ALA A 20 10.28 -14.63 32.65
N GLN A 21 10.61 -15.79 32.13
CA GLN A 21 11.05 -15.93 30.73
C GLN A 21 9.83 -15.91 29.81
N VAL A 22 9.83 -15.03 28.82
CA VAL A 22 8.74 -14.90 27.87
C VAL A 22 9.19 -15.25 26.45
N SER A 23 8.33 -15.95 25.70
CA SER A 23 8.57 -16.39 24.32
C SER A 23 7.94 -15.49 23.26
N GLY A 24 7.10 -14.53 23.67
CA GLY A 24 6.46 -13.56 22.80
C GLY A 24 5.85 -12.40 23.59
N LEU A 25 5.53 -11.33 22.86
CA LEU A 25 4.77 -10.16 23.36
C LEU A 25 3.50 -10.04 22.52
N VAL A 26 2.31 -10.19 23.14
CA VAL A 26 1.05 -10.31 22.41
C VAL A 26 -0.02 -9.40 23.02
N MET A 27 -0.76 -8.66 22.17
CA MET A 27 -1.87 -7.79 22.60
C MET A 27 -3.26 -8.43 22.35
N ASP A 28 -3.36 -9.41 21.47
CA ASP A 28 -4.62 -10.10 21.18
C ASP A 28 -4.68 -11.41 21.97
N SER A 29 -5.57 -11.46 22.96
CA SER A 29 -5.75 -12.63 23.83
C SER A 29 -6.04 -13.94 23.07
N ARG A 30 -6.60 -13.85 21.86
CA ARG A 30 -6.93 -15.00 20.99
C ARG A 30 -5.70 -15.64 20.35
N THR A 31 -4.61 -14.88 20.20
CA THR A 31 -3.37 -15.31 19.53
C THR A 31 -2.24 -15.62 20.52
N VAL A 32 -2.49 -15.50 21.82
CA VAL A 32 -1.54 -15.87 22.87
C VAL A 32 -1.19 -17.36 22.76
N ALA A 33 0.09 -17.68 22.82
CA ALA A 33 0.64 -19.01 22.91
C ALA A 33 1.31 -19.27 24.27
N PRO A 34 1.52 -20.55 24.67
CA PRO A 34 2.23 -20.87 25.91
C PRO A 34 3.61 -20.21 25.99
N GLY A 35 3.86 -19.49 27.07
CA GLY A 35 5.11 -18.76 27.30
C GLY A 35 5.06 -17.28 26.94
N ASP A 36 4.01 -16.76 26.29
CA ASP A 36 3.91 -15.36 25.92
C ASP A 36 3.61 -14.45 27.12
N ALA A 37 4.03 -13.20 27.03
CA ALA A 37 3.52 -12.10 27.86
C ALA A 37 2.33 -11.44 27.14
N PHE A 38 1.20 -11.40 27.84
CA PHE A 38 0.02 -10.68 27.37
C PHE A 38 0.10 -9.21 27.76
N VAL A 39 -0.02 -8.32 26.78
CA VAL A 39 0.04 -6.86 26.94
C VAL A 39 -1.38 -6.29 26.96
N ALA A 40 -1.86 -5.96 28.14
CA ALA A 40 -3.21 -5.47 28.39
C ALA A 40 -3.25 -3.94 28.42
N ILE A 41 -3.49 -3.30 27.28
CA ILE A 41 -3.66 -1.85 27.13
C ILE A 41 -5.06 -1.50 26.65
N ALA A 42 -5.42 -0.22 26.69
CA ALA A 42 -6.68 0.27 26.12
C ALA A 42 -6.69 0.06 24.60
N GLY A 43 -7.69 -0.64 24.07
CA GLY A 43 -7.98 -0.79 22.64
C GLY A 43 -9.04 0.21 22.15
N PHE A 44 -9.47 0.09 20.90
CA PHE A 44 -10.51 0.95 20.31
C PHE A 44 -11.92 0.73 20.88
N GLY A 45 -12.18 -0.38 21.53
CA GLY A 45 -13.53 -0.68 22.06
C GLY A 45 -13.52 -1.32 23.45
N ALA A 46 -12.40 -1.90 23.89
CA ALA A 46 -12.28 -2.55 25.18
C ALA A 46 -10.84 -2.47 25.71
N HIS A 47 -10.68 -2.55 27.01
CA HIS A 47 -9.36 -2.61 27.64
C HIS A 47 -8.87 -4.06 27.72
N GLY A 48 -7.57 -4.31 27.45
CA GLY A 48 -6.97 -5.64 27.45
C GLY A 48 -7.14 -6.41 28.75
N LEU A 49 -7.25 -5.75 29.91
CA LEU A 49 -7.51 -6.39 31.20
C LEU A 49 -8.79 -7.23 31.22
N GLY A 50 -9.80 -6.88 30.40
CA GLY A 50 -11.04 -7.67 30.27
C GLY A 50 -10.85 -9.03 29.60
N PHE A 51 -9.68 -9.29 29.02
CA PHE A 51 -9.37 -10.53 28.30
C PHE A 51 -8.26 -11.38 28.95
N VAL A 52 -7.86 -11.06 30.20
CA VAL A 52 -6.76 -11.74 30.89
C VAL A 52 -7.07 -13.21 31.13
N GLU A 53 -8.30 -13.58 31.48
CA GLU A 53 -8.68 -14.99 31.68
C GLU A 53 -8.49 -15.80 30.39
N GLN A 54 -8.89 -15.25 29.24
CA GLN A 54 -8.68 -15.88 27.95
C GLN A 54 -7.19 -16.00 27.63
N ALA A 55 -6.40 -14.93 27.84
CA ALA A 55 -4.97 -14.95 27.61
C ALA A 55 -4.26 -16.03 28.46
N ARG A 56 -4.66 -16.17 29.73
CA ARG A 56 -4.15 -17.22 30.64
C ARG A 56 -4.57 -18.62 30.19
N ALA A 57 -5.83 -18.79 29.80
CA ALA A 57 -6.31 -20.07 29.25
C ALA A 57 -5.50 -20.50 28.02
N ASN A 58 -5.01 -19.55 27.23
CA ASN A 58 -4.15 -19.78 26.08
C ASN A 58 -2.65 -19.93 26.44
N GLY A 59 -2.27 -19.75 27.72
CA GLY A 59 -0.91 -20.01 28.21
C GLY A 59 -0.04 -18.79 28.43
N ALA A 60 -0.63 -17.60 28.62
CA ALA A 60 0.14 -16.42 28.98
C ALA A 60 0.91 -16.63 30.29
N THR A 61 2.22 -16.45 30.24
CA THR A 61 3.13 -16.59 31.41
C THR A 61 3.15 -15.33 32.27
N ALA A 62 2.93 -14.18 31.67
CA ALA A 62 2.86 -12.90 32.36
C ALA A 62 1.76 -12.01 31.75
N VAL A 63 1.23 -11.08 32.59
CA VAL A 63 0.29 -10.06 32.16
C VAL A 63 0.90 -8.70 32.49
N LEU A 64 1.09 -7.88 31.47
CA LEU A 64 1.57 -6.49 31.61
C LEU A 64 0.38 -5.55 31.39
N PHE A 65 0.20 -4.54 32.23
CA PHE A 65 -0.85 -3.54 32.01
C PHE A 65 -0.36 -2.12 32.28
N GLU A 66 -1.00 -1.15 31.65
CA GLU A 66 -0.71 0.27 31.83
C GLU A 66 -1.59 0.83 32.98
N PRO A 67 -1.02 1.29 34.09
CA PRO A 67 -1.80 1.93 35.15
C PRO A 67 -2.16 3.40 34.81
N PRO A 68 -3.29 3.94 35.34
CA PRO A 68 -4.26 3.23 36.18
C PRO A 68 -5.17 2.30 35.36
N ALA A 69 -5.62 1.20 35.95
CA ALA A 69 -6.66 0.38 35.37
C ALA A 69 -7.98 1.16 35.28
N PRO A 70 -8.84 0.89 34.29
CA PRO A 70 -10.15 1.52 34.21
C PRO A 70 -11.01 1.25 35.47
N ASP A 71 -11.84 2.22 35.85
CA ASP A 71 -12.72 2.11 37.01
C ASP A 71 -13.59 0.85 36.95
N GLY A 72 -13.60 0.11 38.07
CA GLY A 72 -14.36 -1.13 38.20
C GLY A 72 -13.80 -2.34 37.50
N MET A 73 -12.66 -2.22 36.80
CA MET A 73 -12.03 -3.36 36.13
C MET A 73 -11.09 -4.10 37.09
N PRO A 74 -11.28 -5.42 37.29
CA PRO A 74 -10.42 -6.18 38.18
C PRO A 74 -9.01 -6.30 37.61
N VAL A 75 -8.00 -6.00 38.45
CA VAL A 75 -6.60 -6.22 38.13
C VAL A 75 -6.15 -7.50 38.81
N PRO A 76 -5.66 -8.52 38.06
CA PRO A 76 -5.10 -9.70 38.71
C PRO A 76 -3.92 -9.37 39.64
N ALA A 77 -3.81 -10.07 40.75
CA ALA A 77 -2.81 -9.78 41.80
C ALA A 77 -1.35 -9.96 41.30
N ASP A 78 -1.15 -10.79 40.30
CA ASP A 78 0.14 -11.08 39.67
C ASP A 78 0.36 -10.29 38.36
N ALA A 79 -0.59 -9.42 37.95
CA ALA A 79 -0.40 -8.54 36.81
C ALA A 79 0.63 -7.46 37.14
N ILE A 80 1.52 -7.22 36.19
CA ILE A 80 2.63 -6.30 36.31
C ILE A 80 2.20 -4.92 35.79
N ALA A 81 2.17 -3.93 36.69
CA ALA A 81 1.90 -2.54 36.34
C ALA A 81 3.13 -1.92 35.68
N VAL A 82 3.02 -1.48 34.44
CA VAL A 82 4.09 -0.84 33.67
C VAL A 82 3.67 0.58 33.31
N PRO A 83 4.14 1.61 34.03
CA PRO A 83 3.84 3.00 33.68
C PRO A 83 4.31 3.35 32.26
N GLY A 84 3.43 3.96 31.46
CA GLY A 84 3.70 4.31 30.09
C GLY A 84 3.96 3.10 29.17
N LEU A 85 3.32 1.97 29.46
CA LEU A 85 3.52 0.71 28.70
C LEU A 85 3.33 0.90 27.21
N ARG A 86 2.29 1.63 26.78
CA ARG A 86 2.03 1.89 25.36
C ARG A 86 3.24 2.54 24.67
N ALA A 87 3.85 3.53 25.25
CA ALA A 87 5.02 4.23 24.71
C ALA A 87 6.29 3.36 24.69
N ARG A 88 6.33 2.31 25.50
CA ARG A 88 7.46 1.37 25.60
C ARG A 88 7.37 0.20 24.63
N LEU A 89 6.19 -0.08 24.06
CA LEU A 89 5.96 -1.28 23.26
C LEU A 89 6.92 -1.41 22.07
N GLY A 90 7.21 -0.31 21.39
CA GLY A 90 8.16 -0.31 20.27
C GLY A 90 9.56 -0.74 20.70
N VAL A 91 10.09 -0.14 21.77
CA VAL A 91 11.43 -0.45 22.29
C VAL A 91 11.49 -1.88 22.83
N MET A 92 10.45 -2.32 23.55
CA MET A 92 10.36 -3.71 24.05
C MET A 92 10.35 -4.72 22.91
N ALA A 93 9.53 -4.48 21.86
CA ALA A 93 9.44 -5.36 20.71
C ALA A 93 10.74 -5.37 19.88
N ASP A 94 11.34 -4.20 19.65
CA ASP A 94 12.62 -4.08 18.96
C ASP A 94 13.71 -4.89 19.68
N GLN A 95 13.81 -4.71 20.99
CA GLN A 95 14.77 -5.45 21.83
C GLN A 95 14.48 -6.96 21.83
N PHE A 96 13.21 -7.35 22.05
CA PHE A 96 12.78 -8.75 22.07
C PHE A 96 13.14 -9.46 20.77
N HIS A 97 12.93 -8.81 19.63
CA HIS A 97 13.25 -9.36 18.31
C HIS A 97 14.70 -9.14 17.86
N GLY A 98 15.58 -8.56 18.74
CA GLY A 98 17.01 -8.35 18.49
C GLY A 98 17.26 -7.30 17.40
N ARG A 99 16.52 -6.20 17.48
CA ARG A 99 16.67 -5.00 16.64
C ARG A 99 16.67 -5.31 15.15
N PRO A 100 15.60 -5.92 14.62
CA PRO A 100 15.60 -6.43 13.25
C PRO A 100 15.80 -5.34 12.20
N SER A 101 15.23 -4.13 12.40
CA SER A 101 15.36 -3.01 11.48
C SER A 101 16.79 -2.46 11.36
N HIS A 102 17.64 -2.64 12.37
CA HIS A 102 19.04 -2.24 12.30
C HIS A 102 19.93 -3.20 11.50
N ALA A 103 19.44 -4.40 11.22
CA ALA A 103 20.19 -5.41 10.46
C ALA A 103 19.93 -5.34 8.94
N MET A 104 19.01 -4.48 8.49
CA MET A 104 18.58 -4.33 7.11
C MET A 104 18.58 -2.85 6.71
N ARG A 105 18.65 -2.56 5.41
CA ARG A 105 18.40 -1.20 4.90
C ARG A 105 16.91 -0.92 4.90
N MET A 106 16.45 0.04 5.69
CA MET A 106 15.02 0.31 5.89
C MET A 106 14.58 1.56 5.13
N VAL A 107 13.60 1.42 4.25
CA VAL A 107 12.97 2.54 3.54
C VAL A 107 11.49 2.63 3.93
N GLY A 108 11.11 3.71 4.59
CA GLY A 108 9.73 4.02 4.95
C GLY A 108 9.09 4.95 3.93
N VAL A 109 7.92 4.58 3.40
CA VAL A 109 7.19 5.37 2.41
C VAL A 109 5.87 5.85 2.97
N THR A 110 5.66 7.17 3.01
CA THR A 110 4.41 7.80 3.44
C THR A 110 3.85 8.74 2.37
N GLY A 111 2.58 9.07 2.48
CA GLY A 111 1.83 9.93 1.57
C GLY A 111 0.36 9.52 1.52
N THR A 112 -0.48 10.23 0.79
CA THR A 112 -1.87 9.81 0.56
C THR A 112 -1.91 8.70 -0.47
N ASN A 113 -1.39 8.95 -1.65
CA ASN A 113 -1.37 8.02 -2.78
C ASN A 113 0.06 7.59 -3.13
N GLY A 114 0.21 6.46 -3.85
CA GLY A 114 1.51 6.00 -4.36
C GLY A 114 2.35 5.18 -3.39
N LYS A 115 2.00 5.05 -2.11
CA LYS A 115 2.77 4.24 -1.12
C LYS A 115 3.03 2.82 -1.60
N THR A 116 1.97 2.08 -1.88
CA THR A 116 2.04 0.67 -2.32
C THR A 116 2.87 0.54 -3.59
N SER A 117 2.62 1.42 -4.58
CA SER A 117 3.36 1.40 -5.84
C SER A 117 4.85 1.68 -5.61
N THR A 118 5.18 2.72 -4.84
CA THR A 118 6.58 3.06 -4.55
C THR A 118 7.28 1.93 -3.78
N VAL A 119 6.63 1.33 -2.76
CA VAL A 119 7.18 0.21 -1.98
C VAL A 119 7.47 -1.00 -2.87
N GLN A 120 6.51 -1.40 -3.69
CA GLN A 120 6.66 -2.56 -4.56
C GLN A 120 7.69 -2.33 -5.67
N LEU A 121 7.68 -1.16 -6.30
CA LEU A 121 8.67 -0.80 -7.34
C LEU A 121 10.07 -0.70 -6.76
N LEU A 122 10.22 -0.15 -5.55
CA LEU A 122 11.52 -0.07 -4.87
C LEU A 122 12.04 -1.46 -4.50
N ALA A 123 11.19 -2.32 -3.97
CA ALA A 123 11.57 -3.70 -3.64
C ALA A 123 11.97 -4.49 -4.90
N GLN A 124 11.23 -4.30 -6.00
CA GLN A 124 11.60 -4.88 -7.30
C GLN A 124 12.97 -4.37 -7.77
N ALA A 125 13.19 -3.05 -7.71
CA ALA A 125 14.43 -2.44 -8.13
C ALA A 125 15.63 -2.96 -7.35
N LEU A 126 15.55 -2.97 -6.02
CA LEU A 126 16.62 -3.47 -5.15
C LEU A 126 16.88 -4.96 -5.38
N THR A 127 15.83 -5.76 -5.58
CA THR A 127 15.96 -7.19 -5.88
C THR A 127 16.66 -7.41 -7.24
N LEU A 128 16.30 -6.64 -8.28
CA LEU A 128 16.97 -6.67 -9.59
C LEU A 128 18.44 -6.24 -9.50
N LEU A 129 18.77 -5.36 -8.57
CA LEU A 129 20.15 -4.95 -8.26
C LEU A 129 20.91 -5.95 -7.37
N GLY A 130 20.31 -7.12 -7.08
CA GLY A 130 20.96 -8.18 -6.31
C GLY A 130 20.82 -8.07 -4.78
N THR A 131 19.96 -7.17 -4.28
CA THR A 131 19.67 -7.02 -2.86
C THR A 131 18.32 -7.69 -2.52
N PRO A 132 18.28 -8.84 -1.85
CA PRO A 132 17.04 -9.46 -1.41
C PRO A 132 16.23 -8.48 -0.55
N THR A 133 15.04 -8.12 -1.03
CA THR A 133 14.26 -7.04 -0.41
C THR A 133 12.90 -7.56 0.05
N GLY A 134 12.60 -7.30 1.32
CA GLY A 134 11.27 -7.52 1.88
C GLY A 134 10.33 -6.35 1.61
N THR A 135 9.04 -6.64 1.55
CA THR A 135 7.97 -5.63 1.54
C THR A 135 7.10 -5.78 2.78
N LEU A 136 6.61 -4.66 3.30
CA LEU A 136 5.60 -4.62 4.35
C LEU A 136 4.58 -3.53 4.01
N GLY A 137 3.35 -3.92 3.68
CA GLY A 137 2.35 -2.97 3.22
C GLY A 137 0.99 -3.59 2.91
N THR A 138 0.20 -2.85 2.15
CA THR A 138 -1.18 -3.23 1.77
C THR A 138 -1.25 -4.58 1.06
N LEU A 139 -0.25 -4.92 0.23
CA LEU A 139 -0.20 -6.21 -0.47
C LEU A 139 0.35 -7.35 0.40
N GLY A 140 0.75 -7.05 1.64
CA GLY A 140 1.22 -8.06 2.58
C GLY A 140 2.66 -7.87 3.01
N VAL A 141 3.22 -8.92 3.62
CA VAL A 141 4.60 -9.02 4.10
C VAL A 141 5.28 -10.25 3.50
N GLY A 142 6.54 -10.10 3.12
CA GLY A 142 7.36 -11.18 2.56
C GLY A 142 8.50 -10.63 1.71
N LEU A 143 9.41 -11.49 1.28
CA LEU A 143 10.35 -11.15 0.23
C LEU A 143 9.59 -10.77 -1.05
N TYR A 144 10.15 -9.84 -1.83
CA TYR A 144 9.51 -9.40 -3.08
C TYR A 144 9.14 -10.60 -3.97
N GLY A 145 7.87 -10.65 -4.39
CA GLY A 145 7.30 -11.77 -5.15
C GLY A 145 6.71 -12.90 -4.31
N ALA A 146 6.86 -12.88 -2.97
CA ALA A 146 6.35 -13.92 -2.06
C ALA A 146 5.56 -13.34 -0.87
N ALA A 147 5.01 -12.12 -1.01
CA ALA A 147 4.28 -11.46 0.06
C ALA A 147 2.96 -12.18 0.40
N VAL A 148 2.67 -12.29 1.71
CA VAL A 148 1.44 -12.86 2.25
C VAL A 148 0.59 -11.74 2.86
N PRO A 149 -0.71 -11.62 2.54
CA PRO A 149 -1.59 -10.58 3.07
C PRO A 149 -1.67 -10.59 4.59
N THR A 150 -1.56 -9.41 5.21
CA THR A 150 -1.69 -9.24 6.68
C THR A 150 -3.00 -8.58 7.10
N GLY A 151 -3.77 -8.04 6.14
CA GLY A 151 -4.98 -7.27 6.40
C GLY A 151 -4.76 -5.83 6.86
N PHE A 152 -3.51 -5.38 6.95
CA PHE A 152 -3.15 -4.00 7.35
C PHE A 152 -2.15 -3.39 6.38
N THR A 153 -2.31 -2.09 6.08
CA THR A 153 -1.27 -1.33 5.38
C THR A 153 -0.01 -1.21 6.24
N THR A 154 -0.18 -0.94 7.53
CA THR A 154 0.89 -0.93 8.53
C THR A 154 0.37 -1.62 9.78
N PRO A 155 0.91 -2.79 10.16
CA PRO A 155 0.45 -3.55 11.33
C PRO A 155 0.65 -2.79 12.66
N LEU A 156 0.10 -3.32 13.74
CA LEU A 156 0.33 -2.80 15.09
C LEU A 156 1.80 -2.99 15.50
N VAL A 157 2.25 -2.27 16.52
CA VAL A 157 3.67 -2.17 16.89
C VAL A 157 4.34 -3.52 17.17
N LEU A 158 3.74 -4.40 17.95
CA LEU A 158 4.34 -5.71 18.26
C LEU A 158 4.43 -6.61 17.01
N PRO A 159 3.34 -6.81 16.22
CA PRO A 159 3.43 -7.49 14.94
C PRO A 159 4.44 -6.88 13.96
N THR A 160 4.58 -5.55 13.91
CA THR A 160 5.55 -4.90 13.01
C THR A 160 6.96 -5.39 13.27
N HIS A 161 7.42 -5.39 14.53
CA HIS A 161 8.77 -5.87 14.87
C HIS A 161 8.93 -7.39 14.65
N ALA A 162 7.90 -8.18 14.93
CA ALA A 162 7.91 -9.62 14.66
C ALA A 162 8.06 -9.92 13.14
N LEU A 163 7.31 -9.21 12.30
CA LEU A 163 7.37 -9.34 10.84
C LEU A 163 8.72 -8.86 10.28
N LEU A 164 9.30 -7.79 10.82
CA LEU A 164 10.65 -7.35 10.45
C LEU A 164 11.71 -8.40 10.83
N ALA A 165 11.57 -9.04 11.99
CA ALA A 165 12.46 -10.13 12.39
C ALA A 165 12.30 -11.36 11.47
N GLN A 166 11.07 -11.68 11.08
CA GLN A 166 10.80 -12.74 10.10
C GLN A 166 11.50 -12.44 8.76
N LEU A 167 11.32 -11.23 8.20
CA LEU A 167 11.97 -10.82 6.95
C LEU A 167 13.50 -10.92 7.01
N ARG A 168 14.11 -10.46 8.12
CA ARG A 168 15.54 -10.60 8.35
C ARG A 168 15.96 -12.08 8.36
N ASP A 169 15.23 -12.93 9.07
CA ASP A 169 15.54 -14.35 9.23
C ASP A 169 15.30 -15.13 7.91
N GLU A 170 14.42 -14.64 7.04
CA GLU A 170 14.23 -15.09 5.65
C GLU A 170 15.31 -14.58 4.68
N GLY A 171 16.25 -13.75 5.16
CA GLY A 171 17.40 -13.27 4.38
C GLY A 171 17.20 -11.93 3.69
N ALA A 172 16.19 -11.16 4.05
CA ALA A 172 16.06 -9.79 3.56
C ALA A 172 17.28 -8.95 3.99
N GLN A 173 17.87 -8.24 3.03
CA GLN A 173 18.96 -7.27 3.25
C GLN A 173 18.44 -5.83 3.22
N ALA A 174 17.26 -5.62 2.62
CA ALA A 174 16.53 -4.37 2.64
C ALA A 174 15.04 -4.62 2.86
N VAL A 175 14.33 -3.61 3.36
CA VAL A 175 12.87 -3.63 3.48
C VAL A 175 12.32 -2.30 3.00
N ALA A 176 11.37 -2.36 2.08
CA ALA A 176 10.51 -1.25 1.71
C ALA A 176 9.17 -1.37 2.45
N MET A 177 8.80 -0.34 3.23
CA MET A 177 7.66 -0.40 4.13
C MET A 177 6.69 0.75 3.90
N GLU A 178 5.39 0.43 3.76
CA GLU A 178 4.35 1.46 3.81
C GLU A 178 4.16 1.95 5.25
N VAL A 179 4.26 3.28 5.44
CA VAL A 179 4.06 3.92 6.73
C VAL A 179 2.86 4.87 6.64
N SER A 180 1.70 4.41 7.09
CA SER A 180 0.46 5.20 7.07
C SER A 180 0.48 6.31 8.14
N SER A 181 -0.32 7.36 7.93
CA SER A 181 -0.48 8.43 8.92
C SER A 181 -1.03 7.93 10.26
N HIS A 182 -1.98 6.98 10.21
CA HIS A 182 -2.48 6.29 11.41
C HIS A 182 -1.36 5.55 12.15
N ALA A 183 -0.47 4.88 11.40
CA ALA A 183 0.66 4.17 12.01
C ALA A 183 1.63 5.12 12.72
N LEU A 184 1.90 6.26 12.11
CA LEU A 184 2.77 7.30 12.70
C LEU A 184 2.12 7.94 13.91
N ASP A 185 0.82 8.17 13.87
CA ASP A 185 0.08 8.77 14.98
C ASP A 185 -0.11 7.81 16.15
N GLN A 186 -0.36 6.55 15.86
CA GLN A 186 -0.58 5.51 16.86
C GLN A 186 0.70 4.82 17.36
N GLY A 187 1.89 5.25 16.93
CA GLY A 187 3.17 4.66 17.34
C GLY A 187 3.42 3.24 16.83
N ARG A 188 2.75 2.81 15.74
CA ARG A 188 2.87 1.44 15.21
C ARG A 188 4.26 1.11 14.67
N VAL A 189 5.04 2.13 14.33
CA VAL A 189 6.43 2.03 13.86
C VAL A 189 7.44 2.61 14.87
N ASP A 190 7.05 2.73 16.13
CA ASP A 190 7.98 3.18 17.18
C ASP A 190 9.12 2.18 17.34
N ALA A 191 10.33 2.71 17.53
CA ALA A 191 11.60 2.01 17.55
C ALA A 191 12.00 1.28 16.24
N VAL A 192 11.23 1.39 15.16
CA VAL A 192 11.71 0.98 13.84
C VAL A 192 12.75 1.99 13.37
N HIS A 193 13.95 1.50 13.06
CA HIS A 193 15.00 2.28 12.44
C HIS A 193 14.72 2.43 10.95
N PHE A 194 14.77 3.65 10.42
CA PHE A 194 14.70 3.93 8.98
C PHE A 194 15.98 4.60 8.51
N ASP A 195 16.56 4.12 7.40
CA ASP A 195 17.67 4.78 6.73
C ASP A 195 17.18 5.88 5.80
N VAL A 196 16.07 5.62 5.09
CA VAL A 196 15.46 6.54 4.13
C VAL A 196 13.97 6.69 4.41
N ALA A 197 13.50 7.93 4.45
CA ALA A 197 12.08 8.28 4.48
C ALA A 197 11.66 8.88 3.13
N VAL A 198 10.54 8.43 2.58
CA VAL A 198 10.00 8.88 1.29
C VAL A 198 8.62 9.50 1.50
N PHE A 199 8.42 10.72 0.98
CA PHE A 199 7.12 11.39 0.92
C PHE A 199 6.63 11.47 -0.52
N THR A 200 5.46 10.93 -0.80
CA THR A 200 4.87 10.92 -2.16
C THR A 200 3.97 12.14 -2.42
N ASN A 201 2.92 12.33 -1.64
CA ASN A 201 1.97 13.44 -1.78
C ASN A 201 1.04 13.56 -0.57
N LEU A 202 0.33 14.70 -0.46
CA LEU A 202 -0.72 14.95 0.51
C LEU A 202 -1.98 15.48 -0.20
N THR A 203 -2.99 14.64 -0.33
CA THR A 203 -4.33 15.01 -0.81
C THR A 203 -5.38 14.71 0.25
N ARG A 204 -6.61 15.20 0.06
CA ARG A 204 -7.70 15.03 1.04
C ARG A 204 -8.05 13.55 1.24
N ASP A 205 -7.79 13.06 2.46
CA ASP A 205 -8.15 11.71 2.90
C ASP A 205 -8.10 11.64 4.44
N HIS A 206 -8.74 10.65 5.05
CA HIS A 206 -8.66 10.35 6.49
C HIS A 206 -8.95 11.53 7.44
N LEU A 207 -9.77 12.53 7.02
CA LEU A 207 -10.13 13.66 7.87
C LEU A 207 -11.11 13.30 8.98
N ASP A 208 -11.83 12.19 8.86
CA ASP A 208 -12.62 11.55 9.90
C ASP A 208 -11.76 11.17 11.13
N TYR A 209 -10.51 10.80 10.92
CA TYR A 209 -9.54 10.46 11.97
C TYR A 209 -8.69 11.67 12.38
N HIS A 210 -8.10 12.40 11.41
CA HIS A 210 -7.13 13.47 11.71
C HIS A 210 -7.77 14.83 11.96
N GLY A 211 -9.06 15.00 11.64
CA GLY A 211 -9.79 16.28 11.79
C GLY A 211 -9.57 17.23 10.62
N ASP A 212 -8.33 17.60 10.32
CA ASP A 212 -8.00 18.52 9.23
C ASP A 212 -6.72 18.13 8.47
N MET A 213 -6.46 18.83 7.35
CA MET A 213 -5.29 18.59 6.49
C MET A 213 -3.96 18.92 7.18
N ALA A 214 -3.94 19.87 8.12
CA ALA A 214 -2.72 20.24 8.82
C ALA A 214 -2.28 19.13 9.78
N GLN A 215 -3.20 18.58 10.55
CA GLN A 215 -2.95 17.43 11.44
C GLN A 215 -2.59 16.18 10.65
N TYR A 216 -3.26 15.95 9.50
CA TYR A 216 -2.95 14.84 8.61
C TYR A 216 -1.52 14.94 8.06
N GLY A 217 -1.10 16.14 7.60
CA GLY A 217 0.27 16.40 7.17
C GLY A 217 1.28 16.25 8.31
N ALA A 218 0.97 16.82 9.49
CA ALA A 218 1.82 16.71 10.67
C ALA A 218 2.05 15.24 11.11
N ALA A 219 1.01 14.40 11.03
CA ALA A 219 1.16 12.96 11.30
C ALA A 219 2.18 12.32 10.35
N LYS A 220 2.14 12.61 9.04
CA LYS A 220 3.11 12.09 8.07
C LYS A 220 4.53 12.64 8.30
N ALA A 221 4.65 13.91 8.69
CA ALA A 221 5.94 14.54 8.98
C ALA A 221 6.72 13.84 10.11
N LYS A 222 6.04 13.13 11.02
CA LYS A 222 6.68 12.33 12.09
C LYS A 222 7.68 11.30 11.56
N LEU A 223 7.55 10.81 10.32
CA LEU A 223 8.50 9.89 9.72
C LEU A 223 9.88 10.54 9.52
N PHE A 224 9.89 11.83 9.20
CA PHE A 224 11.10 12.60 8.85
C PHE A 224 11.86 13.15 10.07
N THR A 225 11.32 12.96 11.25
CA THR A 225 11.96 13.33 12.52
C THR A 225 12.42 12.11 13.33
N ARG A 226 12.42 10.92 12.75
CA ARG A 226 12.84 9.69 13.41
C ARG A 226 14.33 9.69 13.68
N ALA A 227 14.71 9.29 14.90
CA ALA A 227 16.12 9.17 15.29
C ALA A 227 16.85 8.15 14.39
N GLY A 228 18.03 8.52 13.92
CA GLY A 228 18.87 7.69 13.07
C GLY A 228 18.48 7.69 11.58
N LEU A 229 17.47 8.46 11.18
CA LEU A 229 17.15 8.69 9.77
C LEU A 229 18.36 9.37 9.09
N LYS A 230 18.77 8.86 7.93
CA LYS A 230 19.93 9.38 7.18
C LYS A 230 19.52 10.26 6.01
N SER A 231 18.45 9.86 5.31
CA SER A 231 18.05 10.53 4.08
C SER A 231 16.53 10.73 4.02
N ALA A 232 16.12 11.84 3.40
CA ALA A 232 14.73 12.18 3.16
C ALA A 232 14.50 12.43 1.66
N VAL A 233 13.62 11.68 1.05
CA VAL A 233 13.19 11.84 -0.35
C VAL A 233 11.81 12.46 -0.37
N VAL A 234 11.67 13.63 -0.98
CA VAL A 234 10.44 14.43 -0.90
C VAL A 234 10.00 14.89 -2.28
N ASN A 235 8.75 14.64 -2.63
CA ASN A 235 8.13 15.15 -3.84
C ASN A 235 7.87 16.66 -3.72
N LEU A 236 8.58 17.46 -4.51
CA LEU A 236 8.50 18.93 -4.53
C LEU A 236 7.36 19.44 -5.41
N ASP A 237 6.73 18.62 -6.20
CA ASP A 237 5.53 18.98 -6.96
C ASP A 237 4.30 19.10 -6.04
N ASP A 238 4.34 18.51 -4.86
CA ASP A 238 3.34 18.62 -3.82
C ASP A 238 3.58 19.84 -2.92
N ALA A 239 2.52 20.59 -2.60
CA ALA A 239 2.63 21.82 -1.80
C ALA A 239 3.10 21.54 -0.37
N PHE A 240 2.55 20.49 0.27
CA PHE A 240 3.00 20.08 1.60
C PHE A 240 4.41 19.48 1.54
N GLY A 241 4.76 18.78 0.46
CA GLY A 241 6.11 18.28 0.21
C GLY A 241 7.17 19.40 0.24
N ARG A 242 6.90 20.55 -0.39
CA ARG A 242 7.79 21.73 -0.32
C ARG A 242 7.94 22.27 1.11
N THR A 243 6.84 22.34 1.85
CA THR A 243 6.87 22.77 3.25
C THR A 243 7.66 21.80 4.12
N LEU A 244 7.44 20.50 3.94
CA LEU A 244 8.18 19.43 4.62
C LEU A 244 9.67 19.52 4.30
N PHE A 245 10.03 19.66 3.02
CA PHE A 245 11.41 19.73 2.56
C PHE A 245 12.17 20.92 3.19
N ALA A 246 11.51 22.08 3.25
CA ALA A 246 12.08 23.26 3.89
C ALA A 246 12.25 23.13 5.42
N SER A 247 11.52 22.21 6.06
CA SER A 247 11.57 21.97 7.51
C SER A 247 12.48 20.82 7.92
N LEU A 248 13.12 20.13 6.97
CA LEU A 248 14.00 18.99 7.27
C LEU A 248 15.22 19.44 8.09
N ASP A 249 15.67 18.54 8.97
CA ASP A 249 16.94 18.72 9.66
C ASP A 249 18.08 18.88 8.64
N PRO A 250 18.90 19.95 8.70
CA PRO A 250 20.02 20.16 7.80
C PRO A 250 21.05 19.02 7.78
N ALA A 251 21.08 18.18 8.81
CA ALA A 251 21.96 17.01 8.86
C ALA A 251 21.50 15.85 7.97
N LEU A 252 20.21 15.85 7.54
CA LEU A 252 19.69 14.84 6.64
C LEU A 252 20.19 15.06 5.21
N HIS A 253 20.48 13.97 4.52
CA HIS A 253 20.65 14.00 3.07
C HIS A 253 19.26 14.18 2.41
N ALA A 254 18.90 15.43 2.13
CA ALA A 254 17.63 15.80 1.54
C ALA A 254 17.67 15.66 0.02
N VAL A 255 16.78 14.84 -0.53
CA VAL A 255 16.60 14.58 -1.96
C VAL A 255 15.22 15.07 -2.40
N GLY A 256 15.17 16.24 -3.01
CA GLY A 256 13.98 16.72 -3.70
C GLY A 256 13.77 16.00 -5.02
N VAL A 257 12.57 15.49 -5.27
CA VAL A 257 12.19 14.89 -6.57
C VAL A 257 11.10 15.70 -7.24
N SER A 258 11.13 15.84 -8.58
CA SER A 258 10.12 16.58 -9.33
C SER A 258 9.97 16.07 -10.76
N SER A 259 8.75 15.91 -11.20
CA SER A 259 8.37 15.65 -12.59
C SER A 259 7.93 16.91 -13.33
N ARG A 260 7.96 18.09 -12.65
CA ARG A 260 7.54 19.40 -13.15
C ARG A 260 8.66 20.44 -13.12
N ALA A 261 9.91 19.97 -13.10
CA ALA A 261 11.12 20.81 -13.13
C ALA A 261 11.23 21.83 -11.98
N HIS A 262 10.89 21.44 -10.74
CA HIS A 262 11.12 22.28 -9.57
C HIS A 262 12.62 22.56 -9.40
N ALA A 263 12.99 23.81 -9.12
CA ALA A 263 14.40 24.25 -9.12
C ALA A 263 15.26 23.53 -8.07
N ASP A 264 14.69 23.18 -6.92
CA ASP A 264 15.42 22.50 -5.82
C ASP A 264 15.44 20.97 -5.99
N ALA A 265 14.83 20.43 -7.06
CA ALA A 265 14.83 19.00 -7.30
C ALA A 265 16.22 18.52 -7.77
N ARG A 266 16.79 17.57 -7.04
CA ARG A 266 18.03 16.90 -7.42
C ARG A 266 17.79 15.69 -8.30
N VAL A 267 16.59 15.13 -8.27
CA VAL A 267 16.13 14.04 -9.14
C VAL A 267 14.90 14.52 -9.90
N SER A 268 14.97 14.52 -11.23
CA SER A 268 13.87 15.03 -12.05
C SER A 268 13.68 14.25 -13.35
N ALA A 269 12.45 14.31 -13.89
CA ALA A 269 12.12 13.82 -15.21
C ALA A 269 12.08 14.97 -16.20
N GLN A 270 12.79 14.85 -17.33
CA GLN A 270 12.80 15.80 -18.43
C GLN A 270 12.30 15.13 -19.71
N ALA A 271 11.82 15.91 -20.66
CA ALA A 271 11.34 15.42 -21.97
C ALA A 271 10.34 14.24 -21.85
N LEU A 272 9.41 14.35 -20.87
CA LEU A 272 8.45 13.31 -20.59
C LEU A 272 7.51 13.07 -21.77
N GLN A 273 7.40 11.81 -22.18
CA GLN A 273 6.47 11.32 -23.19
C GLN A 273 5.71 10.12 -22.66
N LEU A 274 4.39 10.14 -22.84
CA LEU A 274 3.48 9.06 -22.50
C LEU A 274 2.91 8.53 -23.79
N ASP A 275 3.09 7.25 -24.04
CA ASP A 275 2.56 6.58 -25.25
C ASP A 275 2.00 5.21 -24.90
N HIS A 276 1.49 4.50 -25.90
CA HIS A 276 0.91 3.16 -25.75
C HIS A 276 1.90 2.12 -25.18
N ASN A 277 3.20 2.35 -25.32
CA ASN A 277 4.25 1.45 -24.81
C ASN A 277 4.65 1.73 -23.37
N GLY A 278 4.32 2.93 -22.85
CA GLY A 278 4.62 3.28 -21.46
C GLY A 278 5.05 4.73 -21.26
N ILE A 279 6.05 4.90 -20.42
CA ILE A 279 6.58 6.20 -19.98
C ILE A 279 8.03 6.33 -20.45
N ASN A 280 8.32 7.37 -21.22
CA ASN A 280 9.66 7.70 -21.70
C ASN A 280 10.07 9.05 -21.12
N PHE A 281 11.27 9.14 -20.54
CA PHE A 281 11.79 10.40 -20.03
C PHE A 281 13.31 10.37 -19.89
N ALA A 282 13.93 11.54 -19.78
CA ALA A 282 15.31 11.69 -19.39
C ALA A 282 15.36 11.89 -17.86
N LEU A 283 15.92 10.90 -17.15
CA LEU A 283 16.17 10.97 -15.72
C LEU A 283 17.40 11.83 -15.46
N ASN A 284 17.23 12.94 -14.75
CA ASN A 284 18.33 13.78 -14.32
C ASN A 284 18.55 13.59 -12.82
N ILE A 285 19.76 13.18 -12.43
CA ILE A 285 20.23 13.11 -11.04
C ILE A 285 21.45 14.00 -10.90
N GLN A 286 21.29 15.13 -10.23
CA GLN A 286 22.36 16.15 -10.01
C GLN A 286 23.10 16.60 -11.30
N GLY A 287 22.38 16.68 -12.42
CA GLY A 287 22.96 17.09 -13.71
C GLY A 287 23.43 15.94 -14.59
N GLU A 288 23.52 14.72 -14.07
CA GLU A 288 23.76 13.51 -14.85
C GLU A 288 22.46 13.01 -15.45
N VAL A 289 22.38 12.92 -16.77
CA VAL A 289 21.12 12.63 -17.50
C VAL A 289 21.18 11.28 -18.20
N HIS A 290 20.18 10.44 -17.94
CA HIS A 290 20.07 9.11 -18.53
C HIS A 290 18.66 8.88 -19.13
N PRO A 291 18.53 8.24 -20.30
CA PRO A 291 17.22 7.87 -20.84
C PRO A 291 16.60 6.73 -20.03
N VAL A 292 15.30 6.84 -19.79
CA VAL A 292 14.49 5.79 -19.15
C VAL A 292 13.30 5.46 -20.04
N HIS A 293 13.09 4.18 -20.31
CA HIS A 293 11.92 3.63 -21.02
C HIS A 293 11.24 2.64 -20.08
N SER A 294 10.14 3.04 -19.47
CA SER A 294 9.41 2.23 -18.48
C SER A 294 8.09 1.71 -19.09
N PRO A 295 7.76 0.41 -18.94
CA PRO A 295 6.49 -0.15 -19.39
C PRO A 295 5.30 0.26 -18.52
N LEU A 296 5.53 1.01 -17.45
CA LEU A 296 4.46 1.48 -16.56
C LEU A 296 3.55 2.48 -17.28
N LEU A 297 2.30 2.55 -16.84
CA LEU A 297 1.29 3.45 -17.39
C LEU A 297 0.86 4.47 -16.33
N GLY A 298 0.39 5.61 -16.82
CA GLY A 298 -0.15 6.66 -15.97
C GLY A 298 0.87 7.70 -15.50
N ARG A 299 0.48 8.95 -15.64
CA ARG A 299 1.31 10.12 -15.29
C ARG A 299 1.82 10.07 -13.83
N PHE A 300 0.99 9.57 -12.91
CA PHE A 300 1.36 9.45 -11.50
C PHE A 300 2.50 8.44 -11.26
N ASN A 301 2.70 7.47 -12.16
CA ASN A 301 3.83 6.54 -12.06
C ASN A 301 5.17 7.21 -12.37
N VAL A 302 5.20 8.36 -13.04
CA VAL A 302 6.42 9.18 -13.15
C VAL A 302 6.86 9.62 -11.76
N ASP A 303 5.94 10.12 -10.93
CA ASP A 303 6.23 10.55 -9.56
C ASP A 303 6.68 9.37 -8.68
N ASN A 304 6.04 8.19 -8.84
CA ASN A 304 6.48 6.96 -8.16
C ASN A 304 7.88 6.53 -8.60
N LEU A 305 8.18 6.56 -9.91
CA LEU A 305 9.52 6.24 -10.44
C LEU A 305 10.59 7.22 -9.94
N LEU A 306 10.27 8.51 -9.83
CA LEU A 306 11.18 9.50 -9.27
C LEU A 306 11.39 9.31 -7.76
N ALA A 307 10.35 8.93 -7.02
CA ALA A 307 10.47 8.57 -5.61
C ALA A 307 11.37 7.33 -5.42
N VAL A 308 11.23 6.31 -6.28
CA VAL A 308 12.11 5.14 -6.32
C VAL A 308 13.55 5.55 -6.68
N ALA A 309 13.73 6.38 -7.72
CA ALA A 309 15.06 6.87 -8.11
C ALA A 309 15.74 7.63 -6.98
N GLY A 310 15.01 8.51 -6.30
CA GLY A 310 15.49 9.25 -5.14
C GLY A 310 15.89 8.35 -3.99
N ALA A 311 15.09 7.31 -3.71
CA ALA A 311 15.39 6.34 -2.65
C ALA A 311 16.62 5.48 -2.99
N LEU A 312 16.75 5.02 -4.23
CA LEU A 312 17.93 4.28 -4.69
C LEU A 312 19.19 5.13 -4.61
N TRP A 313 19.08 6.39 -5.03
CA TRP A 313 20.22 7.33 -4.94
C TRP A 313 20.59 7.63 -3.49
N ALA A 314 19.61 7.77 -2.59
CA ALA A 314 19.82 7.91 -1.15
C ALA A 314 20.45 6.66 -0.50
N LEU A 315 20.38 5.50 -1.17
CA LEU A 315 21.03 4.24 -0.80
C LEU A 315 22.36 4.01 -1.54
N ASP A 316 22.97 5.08 -2.10
CA ASP A 316 24.26 5.08 -2.78
C ASP A 316 24.31 4.28 -4.10
N ILE A 317 23.16 4.04 -4.75
CA ILE A 317 23.12 3.47 -6.09
C ILE A 317 23.46 4.54 -7.13
N VAL A 318 24.36 4.24 -8.06
CA VAL A 318 24.82 5.21 -9.07
C VAL A 318 23.74 5.49 -10.13
N PRO A 319 23.67 6.73 -10.70
CA PRO A 319 22.61 7.17 -11.60
C PRO A 319 22.37 6.26 -12.82
N ALA A 320 23.44 5.75 -13.44
CA ALA A 320 23.33 4.87 -14.60
C ALA A 320 22.62 3.52 -14.26
N GLN A 321 22.90 2.95 -13.09
CA GLN A 321 22.21 1.74 -12.62
C GLN A 321 20.75 2.03 -12.26
N ILE A 322 20.48 3.20 -11.66
CA ILE A 322 19.11 3.64 -11.38
C ILE A 322 18.33 3.72 -12.68
N ALA A 323 18.80 4.43 -13.69
CA ALA A 323 18.12 4.55 -14.97
C ALA A 323 17.85 3.18 -15.61
N THR A 324 18.84 2.30 -15.59
CA THR A 324 18.73 0.94 -16.14
C THR A 324 17.66 0.14 -15.43
N VAL A 325 17.65 0.12 -14.09
CA VAL A 325 16.69 -0.68 -13.33
C VAL A 325 15.27 -0.12 -13.43
N LEU A 326 15.09 1.21 -13.50
CA LEU A 326 13.76 1.81 -13.71
C LEU A 326 13.11 1.34 -15.01
N GLY A 327 13.89 1.12 -16.06
CA GLY A 327 13.41 0.58 -17.34
C GLY A 327 13.01 -0.91 -17.28
N GLN A 328 13.47 -1.64 -16.28
CA GLN A 328 13.18 -3.06 -16.09
C GLN A 328 11.96 -3.32 -15.17
N LEU A 329 11.48 -2.28 -14.47
CA LEU A 329 10.38 -2.42 -13.54
C LEU A 329 9.09 -2.81 -14.25
N GLN A 330 8.41 -3.79 -13.67
CA GLN A 330 7.14 -4.31 -14.19
C GLN A 330 5.96 -3.72 -13.42
N PRO A 331 4.79 -3.61 -14.05
CA PRO A 331 3.55 -3.21 -13.40
C PRO A 331 3.25 -4.07 -12.17
N ILE A 332 2.66 -3.45 -11.15
CA ILE A 332 2.28 -4.12 -9.92
C ILE A 332 0.90 -4.76 -10.14
N HIS A 333 0.76 -6.03 -9.72
CA HIS A 333 -0.52 -6.73 -9.83
C HIS A 333 -1.68 -5.93 -9.20
N GLY A 334 -2.73 -5.70 -9.98
CA GLY A 334 -3.91 -4.91 -9.58
C GLY A 334 -3.71 -3.40 -9.42
N ARG A 335 -2.57 -2.86 -9.90
CA ARG A 335 -2.26 -1.42 -9.92
C ARG A 335 -1.78 -1.02 -11.30
N MET A 336 -2.70 -0.52 -12.15
CA MET A 336 -2.41 -0.26 -13.57
C MET A 336 -1.73 -1.48 -14.25
N ASN A 337 -2.20 -2.67 -13.90
CA ASN A 337 -1.63 -3.92 -14.41
C ASN A 337 -1.94 -4.06 -15.89
N ARG A 338 -0.89 -4.17 -16.70
CA ARG A 338 -0.93 -4.13 -18.15
C ARG A 338 -1.02 -5.53 -18.76
N LEU A 339 -1.94 -5.72 -19.69
CA LEU A 339 -2.13 -6.94 -20.50
C LEU A 339 -2.31 -6.55 -21.97
N GLY A 340 -1.91 -7.38 -22.90
CA GLY A 340 -2.05 -7.08 -24.34
C GLY A 340 -1.19 -5.91 -24.81
N GLY A 341 -1.72 -5.09 -25.73
CA GLY A 341 -1.03 -3.93 -26.31
C GLY A 341 0.06 -4.26 -27.32
N ALA A 342 0.13 -5.52 -27.78
CA ALA A 342 1.07 -6.00 -28.79
C ALA A 342 0.38 -6.96 -29.78
N HIS A 343 1.02 -7.19 -30.92
CA HIS A 343 0.53 -8.15 -31.94
C HIS A 343 -0.91 -7.91 -32.42
N GLY A 344 -1.36 -6.66 -32.46
CA GLY A 344 -2.70 -6.29 -32.90
C GLY A 344 -3.79 -6.42 -31.83
N ALA A 345 -3.44 -6.74 -30.57
CA ALA A 345 -4.36 -6.77 -29.47
C ALA A 345 -4.50 -5.40 -28.81
N PRO A 346 -5.68 -5.02 -28.25
CA PRO A 346 -5.85 -3.81 -27.47
C PRO A 346 -4.98 -3.83 -26.20
N LEU A 347 -4.65 -2.66 -25.69
CA LEU A 347 -4.07 -2.53 -24.37
C LEU A 347 -5.17 -2.68 -23.33
N VAL A 348 -5.06 -3.67 -22.45
CA VAL A 348 -5.97 -3.88 -21.32
C VAL A 348 -5.25 -3.53 -20.03
N VAL A 349 -5.91 -2.76 -19.17
CA VAL A 349 -5.38 -2.32 -17.88
C VAL A 349 -6.33 -2.71 -16.77
N VAL A 350 -5.83 -3.44 -15.77
CA VAL A 350 -6.57 -3.81 -14.56
C VAL A 350 -6.12 -2.94 -13.40
N ASP A 351 -7.06 -2.26 -12.72
CA ASP A 351 -6.77 -1.35 -11.62
C ASP A 351 -7.76 -1.47 -10.46
N TYR A 352 -7.29 -1.17 -9.25
CA TYR A 352 -8.08 -1.17 -8.02
C TYR A 352 -8.94 0.10 -7.83
N ALA A 353 -9.08 0.93 -8.84
CA ALA A 353 -9.87 2.16 -8.80
C ALA A 353 -11.35 1.88 -8.50
N HIS A 354 -11.75 2.01 -7.24
CA HIS A 354 -13.10 1.71 -6.72
C HIS A 354 -13.75 2.91 -6.03
N THR A 355 -13.14 4.08 -6.12
CA THR A 355 -13.67 5.37 -5.65
C THR A 355 -13.75 6.35 -6.81
N PRO A 356 -14.60 7.41 -6.72
CA PRO A 356 -14.69 8.44 -7.75
C PRO A 356 -13.33 9.02 -8.13
N ASP A 357 -12.57 9.53 -7.16
CA ASP A 357 -11.25 10.14 -7.40
C ASP A 357 -10.25 9.17 -8.05
N ALA A 358 -10.23 7.91 -7.60
CA ALA A 358 -9.33 6.91 -8.16
C ALA A 358 -9.71 6.54 -9.60
N LEU A 359 -11.00 6.46 -9.91
CA LEU A 359 -11.47 6.18 -11.27
C LEU A 359 -11.14 7.34 -12.21
N GLU A 360 -11.34 8.58 -11.78
CA GLU A 360 -10.99 9.79 -12.53
C GLU A 360 -9.50 9.83 -12.83
N GLN A 361 -8.65 9.59 -11.83
CA GLN A 361 -7.20 9.54 -11.99
C GLN A 361 -6.77 8.44 -12.95
N ALA A 362 -7.36 7.24 -12.85
CA ALA A 362 -7.04 6.12 -13.74
C ALA A 362 -7.41 6.44 -15.19
N LEU A 363 -8.63 6.92 -15.44
CA LEU A 363 -9.10 7.28 -16.77
C LEU A 363 -8.30 8.45 -17.37
N SER A 364 -8.10 9.54 -16.62
CA SER A 364 -7.32 10.69 -17.05
C SER A 364 -5.87 10.31 -17.39
N SER A 365 -5.26 9.44 -16.58
CA SER A 365 -3.92 8.93 -16.84
C SER A 365 -3.85 8.10 -18.11
N LEU A 366 -4.80 7.18 -18.32
CA LEU A 366 -4.84 6.33 -19.51
C LEU A 366 -5.18 7.10 -20.78
N ARG A 367 -5.95 8.18 -20.67
CA ARG A 367 -6.23 9.06 -21.81
C ARG A 367 -4.95 9.60 -22.46
N SER A 368 -3.91 9.87 -21.68
CA SER A 368 -2.61 10.33 -22.16
C SER A 368 -1.84 9.24 -22.96
N HIS A 369 -2.22 7.97 -22.82
CA HIS A 369 -1.65 6.83 -23.51
C HIS A 369 -2.53 6.35 -24.69
N ALA A 370 -3.82 6.73 -24.72
CA ALA A 370 -4.76 6.26 -25.72
C ALA A 370 -4.51 6.91 -27.08
N GLN A 371 -4.43 6.08 -28.11
CA GLN A 371 -4.36 6.54 -29.50
C GLN A 371 -5.76 6.75 -30.11
N ASP A 372 -6.77 5.98 -29.63
CA ASP A 372 -8.15 6.03 -30.06
C ASP A 372 -9.08 5.96 -28.85
N ARG A 373 -9.96 4.97 -28.71
CA ARG A 373 -10.97 4.91 -27.67
C ARG A 373 -10.41 4.40 -26.34
N LEU A 374 -10.98 4.94 -25.24
CA LEU A 374 -10.84 4.44 -23.89
C LEU A 374 -12.16 3.82 -23.46
N ILE A 375 -12.15 2.50 -23.21
CA ILE A 375 -13.31 1.71 -22.79
C ILE A 375 -13.15 1.44 -21.30
N CYS A 376 -14.17 1.75 -20.49
CA CYS A 376 -14.16 1.57 -19.04
C CYS A 376 -15.16 0.48 -18.62
N VAL A 377 -14.67 -0.57 -17.97
CA VAL A 377 -15.49 -1.59 -17.30
C VAL A 377 -15.40 -1.35 -15.80
N PHE A 378 -16.52 -1.07 -15.14
CA PHE A 378 -16.54 -0.77 -13.70
C PHE A 378 -17.84 -1.21 -13.05
N GLY A 379 -17.80 -1.36 -11.72
CA GLY A 379 -18.95 -1.60 -10.87
C GLY A 379 -18.73 -1.00 -9.48
N CYS A 380 -19.73 -1.17 -8.62
CA CYS A 380 -19.66 -0.74 -7.23
C CYS A 380 -19.98 -1.88 -6.28
N GLY A 381 -19.31 -1.93 -5.13
CA GLY A 381 -19.58 -2.92 -4.10
C GLY A 381 -20.91 -2.64 -3.38
N GLY A 382 -21.63 -3.71 -3.05
CA GLY A 382 -22.78 -3.69 -2.14
C GLY A 382 -22.34 -3.48 -0.68
N GLU A 383 -23.27 -3.07 0.19
CA GLU A 383 -23.05 -2.83 1.63
C GLU A 383 -21.90 -1.85 1.90
N ARG A 384 -21.74 -0.87 1.01
CA ARG A 384 -20.74 0.20 1.05
C ARG A 384 -21.41 1.53 0.76
N ASP A 385 -20.62 2.60 0.76
CA ASP A 385 -21.09 3.95 0.41
C ASP A 385 -21.81 3.95 -0.95
N SER A 386 -23.14 4.10 -0.93
CA SER A 386 -23.98 4.18 -2.13
C SER A 386 -23.85 5.55 -2.81
N GLY A 387 -23.46 6.60 -2.08
CA GLY A 387 -23.30 7.96 -2.62
C GLY A 387 -22.24 8.06 -3.71
N LYS A 388 -21.24 7.17 -3.71
CA LYS A 388 -20.22 7.13 -4.76
C LYS A 388 -20.70 6.56 -6.10
N ARG A 389 -21.79 5.77 -6.11
CA ARG A 389 -22.30 5.06 -7.31
C ARG A 389 -22.58 6.02 -8.48
N PRO A 390 -23.43 7.05 -8.30
CA PRO A 390 -23.69 8.01 -9.38
C PRO A 390 -22.45 8.87 -9.72
N GLN A 391 -21.56 9.14 -8.76
CA GLN A 391 -20.35 9.90 -9.03
C GLN A 391 -19.39 9.13 -9.94
N MET A 392 -19.20 7.83 -9.71
CA MET A 392 -18.38 6.98 -10.58
C MET A 392 -18.93 6.88 -11.99
N ALA A 393 -20.27 6.84 -12.13
CA ALA A 393 -20.95 6.86 -13.43
C ALA A 393 -20.66 8.16 -14.20
N ALA A 394 -20.84 9.32 -13.55
CA ALA A 394 -20.57 10.62 -14.17
C ALA A 394 -19.09 10.74 -14.61
N ILE A 395 -18.17 10.25 -13.82
CA ILE A 395 -16.73 10.23 -14.14
C ILE A 395 -16.44 9.30 -15.32
N ALA A 396 -17.03 8.11 -15.35
CA ALA A 396 -16.86 7.18 -16.48
C ALA A 396 -17.42 7.78 -17.78
N GLU A 397 -18.62 8.39 -17.73
CA GLU A 397 -19.21 9.04 -18.90
C GLU A 397 -18.39 10.22 -19.43
N LEU A 398 -17.76 10.99 -18.54
CA LEU A 398 -16.96 12.16 -18.90
C LEU A 398 -15.60 11.79 -19.50
N ASN A 399 -14.97 10.72 -19.01
CA ASN A 399 -13.56 10.42 -19.29
C ASN A 399 -13.34 9.19 -20.18
N ALA A 400 -14.35 8.34 -20.38
CA ALA A 400 -14.30 7.19 -21.28
C ALA A 400 -15.19 7.39 -22.51
N ASP A 401 -14.80 6.78 -23.64
CA ASP A 401 -15.61 6.79 -24.86
C ASP A 401 -16.73 5.74 -24.81
N VAL A 402 -16.49 4.65 -24.06
CA VAL A 402 -17.48 3.61 -23.81
C VAL A 402 -17.44 3.24 -22.31
N ALA A 403 -18.59 3.21 -21.68
CA ALA A 403 -18.74 2.74 -20.31
C ALA A 403 -19.55 1.46 -20.23
N ILE A 404 -19.01 0.44 -19.57
CA ILE A 404 -19.67 -0.85 -19.32
C ILE A 404 -19.83 -0.99 -17.80
N VAL A 405 -21.09 -1.01 -17.36
CA VAL A 405 -21.46 -1.20 -15.95
C VAL A 405 -21.62 -2.68 -15.66
N THR A 406 -20.95 -3.19 -14.64
CA THR A 406 -20.96 -4.60 -14.26
C THR A 406 -21.01 -4.79 -12.75
N ASP A 407 -21.15 -6.03 -12.27
CA ASP A 407 -21.02 -6.32 -10.85
C ASP A 407 -19.55 -6.26 -10.41
N ASP A 408 -19.33 -5.63 -9.26
CA ASP A 408 -18.07 -5.73 -8.49
C ASP A 408 -18.22 -6.87 -7.45
N ASN A 409 -18.48 -6.55 -6.18
CA ASN A 409 -18.85 -7.47 -5.10
C ASN A 409 -20.23 -7.06 -4.59
N PRO A 410 -21.34 -7.60 -5.12
CA PRO A 410 -22.69 -7.26 -4.63
C PRO A 410 -22.90 -7.57 -3.15
N ARG A 411 -22.17 -8.55 -2.60
CA ARG A 411 -22.33 -9.05 -1.22
C ARG A 411 -23.75 -9.51 -0.96
N GLY A 412 -24.39 -8.97 0.10
CA GLY A 412 -25.79 -9.25 0.42
C GLY A 412 -26.82 -8.33 -0.27
N GLU A 413 -26.35 -7.34 -1.06
CA GLU A 413 -27.23 -6.38 -1.74
C GLU A 413 -27.63 -6.88 -3.13
N ASP A 414 -28.86 -6.53 -3.55
CA ASP A 414 -29.30 -6.82 -4.90
C ASP A 414 -28.52 -6.02 -5.93
N GLY A 415 -27.85 -6.71 -6.83
CA GLY A 415 -27.01 -6.07 -7.84
C GLY A 415 -27.82 -5.24 -8.86
N ASP A 416 -29.14 -5.50 -9.07
CA ASP A 416 -29.97 -4.65 -9.92
C ASP A 416 -30.19 -3.27 -9.28
N VAL A 417 -30.29 -3.22 -7.94
CA VAL A 417 -30.37 -1.97 -7.18
C VAL A 417 -29.03 -1.19 -7.32
N ILE A 418 -27.91 -1.89 -7.20
CA ILE A 418 -26.57 -1.25 -7.36
C ILE A 418 -26.43 -0.66 -8.77
N VAL A 419 -26.79 -1.40 -9.81
CA VAL A 419 -26.74 -0.93 -11.21
C VAL A 419 -27.68 0.24 -11.42
N ALA A 420 -28.90 0.20 -10.89
CA ALA A 420 -29.85 1.31 -10.99
C ALA A 420 -29.31 2.59 -10.35
N ASP A 421 -28.63 2.48 -9.19
CA ASP A 421 -27.98 3.63 -8.54
C ASP A 421 -26.81 4.19 -9.36
N ILE A 422 -26.01 3.33 -9.99
CA ILE A 422 -24.95 3.75 -10.90
C ILE A 422 -25.54 4.51 -12.09
N LEU A 423 -26.57 3.95 -12.74
CA LEU A 423 -27.19 4.56 -13.93
C LEU A 423 -27.77 5.95 -13.69
N ARG A 424 -28.19 6.27 -12.46
CA ARG A 424 -28.65 7.63 -12.09
C ARG A 424 -27.57 8.71 -12.26
N GLY A 425 -26.30 8.33 -12.29
CA GLY A 425 -25.18 9.26 -12.46
C GLY A 425 -24.85 9.58 -13.92
N PHE A 426 -25.35 8.81 -14.87
CA PHE A 426 -25.17 9.09 -16.30
C PHE A 426 -26.12 10.19 -16.76
N ALA A 427 -25.63 11.15 -17.50
CA ALA A 427 -26.46 12.12 -18.21
C ALA A 427 -27.21 11.46 -19.38
N ARG A 428 -26.64 10.40 -19.96
CA ARG A 428 -27.19 9.59 -21.05
C ARG A 428 -27.16 8.10 -20.65
N PRO A 429 -28.08 7.64 -19.77
CA PRO A 429 -28.07 6.26 -19.29
C PRO A 429 -28.13 5.20 -20.40
N ASP A 430 -28.84 5.49 -21.49
CA ASP A 430 -28.98 4.60 -22.65
C ASP A 430 -27.67 4.41 -23.44
N ALA A 431 -26.67 5.27 -23.23
CA ALA A 431 -25.35 5.12 -23.85
C ALA A 431 -24.43 4.16 -23.04
N ALA A 432 -24.76 3.89 -21.79
CA ALA A 432 -24.02 2.93 -20.97
C ALA A 432 -24.44 1.49 -21.32
N ILE A 433 -23.45 0.63 -21.46
CA ILE A 433 -23.68 -0.81 -21.62
C ILE A 433 -23.83 -1.43 -20.24
N VAL A 434 -24.90 -2.16 -19.98
CA VAL A 434 -25.09 -2.90 -18.72
C VAL A 434 -24.87 -4.39 -18.98
N GLN A 435 -23.87 -4.96 -18.32
CA GLN A 435 -23.59 -6.40 -18.35
C GLN A 435 -23.24 -6.86 -16.93
N ARG A 436 -24.21 -7.51 -16.25
CA ARG A 436 -24.08 -7.92 -14.84
C ARG A 436 -22.98 -8.95 -14.62
N ASP A 437 -22.84 -9.94 -15.52
CA ASP A 437 -21.74 -10.91 -15.46
C ASP A 437 -20.42 -10.22 -15.80
N ARG A 438 -19.54 -10.12 -14.80
CA ARG A 438 -18.27 -9.41 -14.94
C ARG A 438 -17.33 -10.06 -15.95
N ALA A 439 -17.31 -11.40 -16.03
CA ALA A 439 -16.49 -12.09 -17.01
C ALA A 439 -16.97 -11.79 -18.44
N VAL A 440 -18.29 -11.83 -18.66
CA VAL A 440 -18.90 -11.48 -19.96
C VAL A 440 -18.64 -10.01 -20.29
N ALA A 441 -18.74 -9.09 -19.31
CA ALA A 441 -18.46 -7.68 -19.51
C ALA A 441 -17.00 -7.42 -19.96
N ILE A 442 -16.04 -8.10 -19.36
CA ILE A 442 -14.62 -8.04 -19.72
C ILE A 442 -14.41 -8.59 -21.14
N HIS A 443 -14.96 -9.75 -21.47
CA HIS A 443 -14.89 -10.33 -22.80
C HIS A 443 -15.53 -9.41 -23.86
N GLN A 444 -16.67 -8.77 -23.54
CA GLN A 444 -17.35 -7.83 -24.42
C GLN A 444 -16.50 -6.59 -24.67
N ALA A 445 -15.92 -6.01 -23.63
CA ALA A 445 -15.04 -4.83 -23.72
C ALA A 445 -13.83 -5.10 -24.64
N ILE A 446 -13.14 -6.22 -24.40
CA ILE A 446 -11.96 -6.61 -25.17
C ILE A 446 -12.34 -7.00 -26.61
N GLY A 447 -13.50 -7.66 -26.79
CA GLY A 447 -14.00 -8.06 -28.10
C GLY A 447 -14.40 -6.91 -29.01
N MET A 448 -14.81 -5.76 -28.46
CA MET A 448 -15.15 -4.55 -29.22
C MET A 448 -13.98 -3.60 -29.42
N ALA A 449 -12.86 -3.81 -28.74
CA ALA A 449 -11.69 -2.95 -28.79
C ALA A 449 -10.81 -3.27 -30.01
N SER A 450 -10.26 -2.23 -30.63
CA SER A 450 -9.22 -2.29 -31.64
C SER A 450 -7.82 -2.29 -31.02
N ALA A 451 -6.77 -2.51 -31.80
CA ALA A 451 -5.38 -2.47 -31.33
C ALA A 451 -4.93 -1.09 -30.80
N SER A 452 -5.61 0.00 -31.24
CA SER A 452 -5.34 1.38 -30.80
C SER A 452 -6.15 1.80 -29.57
N ASP A 453 -7.10 0.97 -29.13
CA ASP A 453 -7.95 1.23 -27.98
C ASP A 453 -7.26 0.80 -26.66
N ILE A 454 -7.70 1.43 -25.57
CA ILE A 454 -7.38 0.99 -24.21
C ILE A 454 -8.66 0.52 -23.53
N VAL A 455 -8.61 -0.62 -22.86
CA VAL A 455 -9.68 -1.14 -21.99
C VAL A 455 -9.23 -1.03 -20.55
N LEU A 456 -9.88 -0.19 -19.74
CA LEU A 456 -9.71 -0.15 -18.28
C LEU A 456 -10.73 -1.08 -17.62
N ILE A 457 -10.27 -2.02 -16.81
CA ILE A 457 -11.08 -2.87 -15.93
C ILE A 457 -10.83 -2.37 -14.50
N ALA A 458 -11.80 -1.64 -13.93
CA ALA A 458 -11.68 -0.96 -12.66
C ALA A 458 -12.50 -1.64 -11.56
N GLY A 459 -12.00 -1.49 -10.32
CA GLY A 459 -12.70 -1.87 -9.09
C GLY A 459 -11.97 -2.90 -8.26
N LYS A 460 -11.77 -4.12 -8.77
CA LYS A 460 -11.23 -5.26 -8.01
C LYS A 460 -9.71 -5.30 -7.91
N GLY A 461 -9.02 -4.85 -8.97
CA GLY A 461 -7.57 -4.85 -9.00
C GLY A 461 -6.96 -6.24 -8.71
N HIS A 462 -6.40 -6.41 -7.52
CA HIS A 462 -5.75 -7.65 -7.07
C HIS A 462 -6.68 -8.61 -6.29
N GLU A 463 -7.97 -8.30 -6.14
CA GLU A 463 -8.90 -9.17 -5.42
C GLU A 463 -9.15 -10.47 -6.19
N PRO A 464 -8.81 -11.68 -5.62
CA PRO A 464 -8.91 -12.95 -6.31
C PRO A 464 -10.28 -13.60 -6.14
N TYR A 465 -11.33 -12.84 -5.82
CA TYR A 465 -12.69 -13.35 -5.61
C TYR A 465 -13.75 -12.31 -6.00
N GLN A 466 -14.97 -12.82 -6.25
CA GLN A 466 -16.20 -12.01 -6.30
C GLN A 466 -17.15 -12.52 -5.20
N GLU A 467 -17.70 -11.62 -4.39
CA GLU A 467 -18.62 -11.95 -3.29
C GLU A 467 -20.05 -11.66 -3.71
N VAL A 468 -20.87 -12.71 -3.78
CA VAL A 468 -22.29 -12.65 -4.15
C VAL A 468 -23.11 -13.41 -3.11
N ALA A 469 -24.14 -12.78 -2.55
CA ALA A 469 -25.01 -13.37 -1.52
C ALA A 469 -24.21 -13.99 -0.34
N GLY A 470 -23.14 -13.32 0.09
CA GLY A 470 -22.26 -13.76 1.19
C GLY A 470 -21.32 -14.91 0.84
N VAL A 471 -21.30 -15.38 -0.42
CA VAL A 471 -20.40 -16.44 -0.88
C VAL A 471 -19.28 -15.83 -1.74
N ARG A 472 -18.03 -16.19 -1.45
CA ARG A 472 -16.88 -15.80 -2.25
C ARG A 472 -16.59 -16.85 -3.33
N HIS A 473 -16.69 -16.41 -4.57
CA HIS A 473 -16.34 -17.19 -5.75
C HIS A 473 -14.95 -16.78 -6.23
N ALA A 474 -14.09 -17.72 -6.62
CA ALA A 474 -12.80 -17.41 -7.22
C ALA A 474 -13.01 -16.60 -8.50
N PHE A 475 -12.38 -15.42 -8.58
CA PHE A 475 -12.48 -14.52 -9.72
C PHE A 475 -11.28 -13.57 -9.72
N ASP A 476 -10.63 -13.42 -10.86
CA ASP A 476 -9.50 -12.52 -11.03
C ASP A 476 -9.63 -11.81 -12.40
N ASP A 477 -9.73 -10.47 -12.36
CA ASP A 477 -9.88 -9.63 -13.55
C ASP A 477 -8.74 -9.85 -14.56
N ALA A 478 -7.51 -10.01 -14.10
CA ALA A 478 -6.34 -10.18 -14.97
C ALA A 478 -6.34 -11.55 -15.66
N ILE A 479 -6.79 -12.60 -14.96
CA ILE A 479 -6.92 -13.94 -15.56
C ILE A 479 -8.00 -13.92 -16.65
N VAL A 480 -9.17 -13.35 -16.36
CA VAL A 480 -10.26 -13.24 -17.33
C VAL A 480 -9.85 -12.40 -18.54
N ALA A 481 -9.17 -11.27 -18.32
CA ALA A 481 -8.68 -10.43 -19.40
C ALA A 481 -7.62 -11.15 -20.25
N ALA A 482 -6.70 -11.89 -19.64
CA ALA A 482 -5.72 -12.68 -20.37
C ALA A 482 -6.38 -13.75 -21.25
N GLN A 483 -7.43 -14.41 -20.75
CA GLN A 483 -8.21 -15.39 -21.51
C GLN A 483 -8.94 -14.74 -22.71
N ALA A 484 -9.51 -13.53 -22.50
CA ALA A 484 -10.20 -12.78 -23.55
C ALA A 484 -9.25 -12.28 -24.66
N LEU A 485 -7.98 -12.08 -24.35
CA LEU A 485 -6.92 -11.67 -25.29
C LEU A 485 -6.37 -12.85 -26.13
N LEU A 486 -6.64 -14.10 -25.73
CA LEU A 486 -6.17 -15.25 -26.51
C LEU A 486 -6.87 -15.29 -27.89
N PRO A 487 -6.12 -15.57 -28.99
CA PRO A 487 -6.72 -15.71 -30.31
C PRO A 487 -7.80 -16.81 -30.31
N ARG A 488 -8.97 -16.54 -30.87
CA ARG A 488 -10.10 -17.50 -30.98
C ARG A 488 -9.73 -18.85 -31.61
N THR A 489 -8.64 -18.91 -32.36
CA THR A 489 -8.10 -20.11 -33.00
C THR A 489 -7.57 -21.17 -32.03
N VAL A 490 -7.27 -20.81 -30.78
CA VAL A 490 -6.75 -21.76 -29.77
C VAL A 490 -7.87 -22.52 -29.05
N LEU A 491 -9.11 -22.01 -29.08
CA LEU A 491 -10.24 -22.58 -28.33
C LEU A 491 -11.11 -23.56 -29.12
N GLY A 492 -10.72 -23.98 -30.32
CA GLY A 492 -11.34 -25.12 -31.04
C GLY A 492 -12.83 -24.94 -31.46
N VAL A 493 -13.38 -23.73 -31.43
CA VAL A 493 -14.72 -23.46 -31.95
C VAL A 493 -14.61 -23.01 -33.39
N ARG A 494 -14.81 -23.95 -34.32
CA ARG A 494 -15.07 -23.63 -35.72
C ARG A 494 -16.44 -22.96 -35.85
N PRO A 495 -16.61 -22.02 -36.80
CA PRO A 495 -17.87 -21.32 -37.03
C PRO A 495 -19.02 -22.24 -37.36
#